data_da7292d9b675f2d04a8e770097f7a83f
#
_entry.id   da7292d9b675f2d04a8e770097f7a83f
#
_cell.length_a   1.000
_cell.length_b   1.000
_cell.length_c   1.000
_cell.angle_alpha   90.00
_cell.angle_beta   90.00
_cell.angle_gamma   90.00
#
_symmetry.space_group_name_H-M   'P 1'
#
loop_
_entity.id
_entity.type
_entity.pdbx_description
1 polymer ?
#
loop_
_entity_poly.entity_id
_entity_poly.type
_entity_poly.pdbx_seq_one_letter_code
_entity_poly.pdbx_strand_id
1 'polypeptide(L)'
;MRPYLLFVSGAAGLVGLAFVEKVTAIRLILGFIPLFLSYGFGQALTDCFQTDTDAISSPYRPLVRGLISRKQVLIVSLTGLITGVVILGYLNPKILIFGVLAVIGLLSYTFFKKRWWGGPPWNSWIVALLPIMGRLVDKEYYISDLVSFKGSYYFTFSLAIIAIFFGYANFVVMGYFKDISADRKTGYRTFPVVFGWLPNAIYSDLVALLTAILTGFVIFMSGNIKIAGIVVFAIALTINFYAQFKIHQIRDESKTYWPITNVVRAFILYCMAIVVTLKPKWLILAVIFYLLFELTLKLRPEKMQV
;
A
#
# COMPACT_ATOMS: atom_id res chain seq x y z
N MET A 1 6.88 11.08 -9.30
CA MET A 1 6.12 10.53 -8.14
C MET A 1 4.64 10.75 -8.38
N ARG A 2 3.77 9.92 -7.80
CA ARG A 2 2.32 10.05 -7.82
C ARG A 2 1.87 10.46 -6.41
N PRO A 3 1.66 11.76 -6.13
CA PRO A 3 1.49 12.27 -4.76
C PRO A 3 0.37 11.60 -3.97
N TYR A 4 -0.75 11.25 -4.63
CA TYR A 4 -1.87 10.57 -3.96
C TYR A 4 -1.52 9.16 -3.47
N LEU A 5 -0.52 8.47 -4.07
CA LEU A 5 -0.09 7.15 -3.61
C LEU A 5 0.81 7.20 -2.36
N LEU A 6 1.34 8.38 -1.97
CA LEU A 6 2.00 8.55 -0.68
C LEU A 6 1.07 8.20 0.49
N PHE A 7 -0.23 8.42 0.30
CA PHE A 7 -1.24 8.10 1.31
C PHE A 7 -1.41 6.59 1.53
N VAL A 8 -1.04 5.76 0.56
CA VAL A 8 -1.05 4.29 0.71
C VAL A 8 -0.02 3.86 1.75
N SER A 9 1.24 4.28 1.60
CA SER A 9 2.28 3.95 2.58
C SER A 9 2.07 4.67 3.91
N GLY A 10 1.60 5.92 3.86
CA GLY A 10 1.25 6.67 5.07
C GLY A 10 0.17 5.97 5.89
N ALA A 11 -0.89 5.47 5.23
CA ALA A 11 -1.97 4.73 5.91
C ALA A 11 -1.46 3.43 6.54
N ALA A 12 -0.66 2.63 5.81
CA ALA A 12 -0.06 1.41 6.34
C ALA A 12 0.89 1.71 7.53
N GLY A 13 1.71 2.76 7.42
CA GLY A 13 2.60 3.21 8.50
C GLY A 13 1.83 3.69 9.74
N LEU A 14 0.73 4.45 9.54
CA LEU A 14 -0.13 4.90 10.64
C LEU A 14 -0.77 3.74 11.41
N VAL A 15 -1.09 2.63 10.75
CA VAL A 15 -1.56 1.43 11.47
C VAL A 15 -0.51 0.98 12.47
N GLY A 16 0.76 0.85 12.07
CA GLY A 16 1.83 0.48 12.99
C GLY A 16 2.02 1.46 14.15
N LEU A 17 2.01 2.77 13.84
CA LEU A 17 2.10 3.83 14.85
C LEU A 17 0.90 3.83 15.81
N ALA A 18 -0.30 3.44 15.35
CA ALA A 18 -1.48 3.34 16.21
C ALA A 18 -1.37 2.21 17.24
N PHE A 19 -0.60 1.17 16.96
CA PHE A 19 -0.28 0.11 17.91
C PHE A 19 0.76 0.53 18.96
N VAL A 20 1.42 1.68 18.85
CA VAL A 20 2.27 2.22 19.91
C VAL A 20 1.40 2.78 21.02
N GLU A 21 1.58 2.33 22.27
CA GLU A 21 0.74 2.79 23.40
C GLU A 21 0.96 4.27 23.70
N LYS A 22 2.21 4.66 23.88
CA LYS A 22 2.61 6.04 24.18
C LYS A 22 3.63 6.50 23.13
N VAL A 23 3.19 7.34 22.20
CA VAL A 23 4.07 7.95 21.20
C VAL A 23 4.13 9.47 21.44
N THR A 24 5.34 10.02 21.57
CA THR A 24 5.52 11.47 21.62
C THR A 24 5.29 12.08 20.24
N ALA A 25 4.87 13.35 20.21
CA ALA A 25 4.64 14.04 18.94
C ALA A 25 5.87 14.01 18.01
N ILE A 26 7.07 14.19 18.57
CA ILE A 26 8.33 14.12 17.80
C ILE A 26 8.54 12.74 17.20
N ARG A 27 8.36 11.67 17.95
CA ARG A 27 8.49 10.30 17.44
C ARG A 27 7.42 9.98 16.40
N LEU A 28 6.19 10.47 16.60
CA LEU A 28 5.11 10.33 15.62
C LEU A 28 5.50 10.99 14.29
N ILE A 29 6.00 12.22 14.33
CA ILE A 29 6.41 12.96 13.12
C ILE A 29 7.59 12.29 12.44
N LEU A 30 8.67 11.99 13.19
CA LEU A 30 9.88 11.36 12.65
C LEU A 30 9.62 9.93 12.16
N GLY A 31 8.67 9.22 12.73
CA GLY A 31 8.24 7.91 12.25
C GLY A 31 7.33 8.01 11.03
N PHE A 32 6.36 8.92 11.06
CA PHE A 32 5.36 9.03 10.01
C PHE A 32 5.92 9.57 8.68
N ILE A 33 6.73 10.63 8.69
CA ILE A 33 7.21 11.28 7.46
C ILE A 33 7.98 10.30 6.54
N PRO A 34 8.98 9.52 7.02
CA PRO A 34 9.65 8.54 6.18
C PRO A 34 8.70 7.46 5.63
N LEU A 35 7.80 6.95 6.46
CA LEU A 35 6.81 5.95 6.04
C LEU A 35 5.86 6.51 4.99
N PHE A 36 5.39 7.75 5.14
CA PHE A 36 4.52 8.42 4.19
C PHE A 36 5.22 8.63 2.83
N LEU A 37 6.48 9.07 2.83
CA LEU A 37 7.23 9.35 1.60
C LEU A 37 7.74 8.09 0.90
N SER A 38 7.82 6.96 1.60
CA SER A 38 8.42 5.71 1.12
C SER A 38 7.79 5.20 -0.18
N TYR A 39 6.47 5.32 -0.34
CA TYR A 39 5.80 4.89 -1.58
C TYR A 39 6.24 5.72 -2.78
N GLY A 40 6.37 7.03 -2.62
CA GLY A 40 6.78 7.91 -3.72
C GLY A 40 8.18 7.59 -4.24
N PHE A 41 9.13 7.35 -3.34
CA PHE A 41 10.48 6.95 -3.70
C PHE A 41 10.52 5.50 -4.22
N GLY A 42 9.81 4.57 -3.57
CA GLY A 42 9.71 3.18 -4.00
C GLY A 42 9.10 3.02 -5.38
N GLN A 43 8.01 3.73 -5.66
CA GLN A 43 7.36 3.73 -6.96
C GLN A 43 8.27 4.32 -8.05
N ALA A 44 8.94 5.44 -7.77
CA ALA A 44 9.86 6.04 -8.71
C ALA A 44 11.06 5.11 -9.00
N LEU A 45 11.53 4.38 -7.99
CA LEU A 45 12.57 3.37 -8.15
C LEU A 45 12.11 2.23 -9.07
N THR A 46 10.93 1.67 -8.83
CA THR A 46 10.38 0.57 -9.66
C THR A 46 10.06 1.02 -11.09
N ASP A 47 9.59 2.25 -11.30
CA ASP A 47 9.34 2.81 -12.64
C ASP A 47 10.63 2.84 -13.50
N CYS A 48 11.83 2.93 -12.89
CA CYS A 48 13.10 2.83 -13.61
C CYS A 48 13.34 1.48 -14.29
N PHE A 49 12.69 0.41 -13.84
CA PHE A 49 12.83 -0.96 -14.34
C PHE A 49 11.64 -1.42 -15.18
N GLN A 50 10.65 -0.54 -15.43
CA GLN A 50 9.41 -0.84 -16.16
C GLN A 50 9.15 0.15 -17.30
N THR A 51 10.19 0.83 -17.78
CA THR A 51 10.08 1.85 -18.86
C THR A 51 9.56 1.27 -20.17
N ASP A 52 9.80 -0.01 -20.43
CA ASP A 52 9.29 -0.76 -21.58
C ASP A 52 7.77 -0.87 -21.58
N THR A 53 7.20 -1.34 -20.47
CA THR A 53 5.75 -1.45 -20.29
C THR A 53 5.10 -0.07 -20.18
N ASP A 54 5.73 0.85 -19.44
CA ASP A 54 5.25 2.22 -19.24
C ASP A 54 5.18 3.03 -20.54
N ALA A 55 6.06 2.75 -21.51
CA ALA A 55 6.02 3.39 -22.82
C ALA A 55 4.71 3.09 -23.57
N ILE A 56 4.06 1.97 -23.27
CA ILE A 56 2.79 1.57 -23.88
C ILE A 56 1.59 1.99 -23.01
N SER A 57 1.62 1.66 -21.72
CA SER A 57 0.47 1.88 -20.83
C SER A 57 0.38 3.29 -20.25
N SER A 58 1.50 4.00 -20.18
CA SER A 58 1.59 5.31 -19.52
C SER A 58 2.59 6.25 -20.21
N PRO A 59 2.45 6.53 -21.52
CA PRO A 59 3.43 7.27 -22.32
C PRO A 59 3.64 8.72 -21.86
N TYR A 60 2.72 9.25 -21.06
CA TYR A 60 2.79 10.60 -20.48
C TYR A 60 3.80 10.72 -19.32
N ARG A 61 4.34 9.61 -18.81
CA ARG A 61 5.27 9.66 -17.66
C ARG A 61 6.55 10.42 -18.02
N PRO A 62 7.06 11.30 -17.12
CA PRO A 62 8.26 12.11 -17.38
C PRO A 62 9.48 11.26 -17.73
N LEU A 63 9.66 10.10 -17.12
CA LEU A 63 10.76 9.17 -17.40
C LEU A 63 10.67 8.58 -18.82
N VAL A 64 9.46 8.20 -19.26
CA VAL A 64 9.19 7.70 -20.62
C VAL A 64 9.39 8.79 -21.66
N ARG A 65 8.97 10.03 -21.34
CA ARG A 65 9.14 11.20 -22.21
C ARG A 65 10.57 11.74 -22.28
N GLY A 66 11.50 11.18 -21.49
CA GLY A 66 12.89 11.65 -21.44
C GLY A 66 13.07 13.02 -20.75
N LEU A 67 12.04 13.54 -20.05
CA LEU A 67 12.11 14.81 -19.32
C LEU A 67 13.02 14.72 -18.08
N ILE A 68 13.20 13.51 -17.56
CA ILE A 68 14.13 13.19 -16.47
C ILE A 68 14.89 11.91 -16.85
N SER A 69 16.17 11.84 -16.52
CA SER A 69 16.98 10.66 -16.82
C SER A 69 16.74 9.54 -15.78
N ARG A 70 16.89 8.28 -16.22
CA ARG A 70 16.83 7.11 -15.33
C ARG A 70 17.81 7.23 -14.17
N LYS A 71 19.03 7.74 -14.44
CA LYS A 71 20.07 7.94 -13.41
C LYS A 71 19.63 8.91 -12.33
N GLN A 72 19.03 10.05 -12.72
CA GLN A 72 18.50 11.03 -11.76
C GLN A 72 17.40 10.42 -10.87
N VAL A 73 16.46 9.68 -11.47
CA VAL A 73 15.38 9.03 -10.70
C VAL A 73 15.95 7.99 -9.75
N LEU A 74 16.91 7.15 -10.18
CA LEU A 74 17.57 6.16 -9.32
C LEU A 74 18.26 6.82 -8.13
N ILE A 75 19.06 7.88 -8.37
CA ILE A 75 19.77 8.60 -7.29
C ILE A 75 18.77 9.18 -6.29
N VAL A 76 17.76 9.95 -6.76
CA VAL A 76 16.79 10.59 -5.89
C VAL A 76 15.97 9.56 -5.10
N SER A 77 15.56 8.47 -5.75
CA SER A 77 14.76 7.42 -5.09
C SER A 77 15.56 6.68 -4.03
N LEU A 78 16.78 6.26 -4.35
CA LEU A 78 17.63 5.56 -3.40
C LEU A 78 18.05 6.48 -2.24
N THR A 79 18.44 7.72 -2.52
CA THR A 79 18.76 8.70 -1.46
C THR A 79 17.57 8.92 -0.54
N GLY A 80 16.36 9.11 -1.10
CA GLY A 80 15.14 9.30 -0.29
C GLY A 80 14.81 8.08 0.56
N LEU A 81 14.90 6.86 0.02
CA LEU A 81 14.66 5.62 0.77
C LEU A 81 15.71 5.41 1.86
N ILE A 82 17.00 5.60 1.55
CA ILE A 82 18.10 5.45 2.54
C ILE A 82 17.94 6.48 3.65
N THR A 83 17.67 7.76 3.32
CA THR A 83 17.43 8.81 4.32
C THR A 83 16.25 8.44 5.23
N GLY A 84 15.15 7.95 4.65
CA GLY A 84 14.00 7.48 5.42
C GLY A 84 14.36 6.33 6.36
N VAL A 85 15.10 5.34 5.88
CA VAL A 85 15.56 4.19 6.69
C VAL A 85 16.52 4.65 7.81
N VAL A 86 17.41 5.61 7.53
CA VAL A 86 18.35 6.17 8.53
C VAL A 86 17.58 6.90 9.63
N ILE A 87 16.59 7.74 9.28
CA ILE A 87 15.75 8.45 10.26
C ILE A 87 15.01 7.43 11.15
N LEU A 88 14.40 6.42 10.54
CA LEU A 88 13.70 5.36 11.28
C LEU A 88 14.66 4.53 12.14
N GLY A 89 15.87 4.22 11.63
CA GLY A 89 16.93 3.52 12.34
C GLY A 89 17.48 4.31 13.54
N TYR A 90 17.48 5.64 13.45
CA TYR A 90 17.81 6.50 14.61
C TYR A 90 16.77 6.37 15.73
N LEU A 91 15.50 6.22 15.37
CA LEU A 91 14.43 5.96 16.35
C LEU A 91 14.56 4.58 16.99
N ASN A 92 14.84 3.55 16.19
CA ASN A 92 15.09 2.18 16.64
C ASN A 92 15.96 1.43 15.61
N PRO A 93 17.19 1.03 15.95
CA PRO A 93 18.10 0.34 15.01
C PRO A 93 17.51 -0.97 14.42
N LYS A 94 16.58 -1.62 15.11
CA LYS A 94 15.91 -2.83 14.61
C LYS A 94 15.16 -2.58 13.28
N ILE A 95 14.73 -1.33 13.02
CA ILE A 95 14.02 -0.94 11.79
C ILE A 95 14.94 -1.06 10.56
N LEU A 96 16.25 -0.91 10.72
CA LEU A 96 17.21 -1.01 9.62
C LEU A 96 17.09 -2.32 8.83
N ILE A 97 16.83 -3.44 9.52
CA ILE A 97 16.63 -4.76 8.88
C ILE A 97 15.45 -4.69 7.91
N PHE A 98 14.31 -4.16 8.36
CA PHE A 98 13.09 -4.07 7.54
C PHE A 98 13.23 -3.05 6.41
N GLY A 99 13.95 -1.96 6.66
CA GLY A 99 14.28 -0.96 5.63
C GLY A 99 15.14 -1.54 4.51
N VAL A 100 16.19 -2.29 4.85
CA VAL A 100 17.04 -2.99 3.87
C VAL A 100 16.22 -4.03 3.08
N LEU A 101 15.41 -4.84 3.75
CA LEU A 101 14.53 -5.80 3.11
C LEU A 101 13.56 -5.12 2.14
N ALA A 102 12.97 -3.97 2.52
CA ALA A 102 12.07 -3.21 1.65
C ALA A 102 12.78 -2.72 0.38
N VAL A 103 14.01 -2.20 0.49
CA VAL A 103 14.79 -1.75 -0.68
C VAL A 103 15.13 -2.93 -1.60
N ILE A 104 15.57 -4.07 -1.04
CA ILE A 104 15.82 -5.30 -1.83
C ILE A 104 14.54 -5.76 -2.52
N GLY A 105 13.41 -5.73 -1.82
CA GLY A 105 12.10 -6.05 -2.38
C GLY A 105 11.72 -5.16 -3.56
N LEU A 106 11.91 -3.84 -3.45
CA LEU A 106 11.63 -2.89 -4.51
C LEU A 106 12.53 -3.09 -5.74
N LEU A 107 13.82 -3.32 -5.54
CA LEU A 107 14.78 -3.56 -6.62
C LEU A 107 14.48 -4.85 -7.39
N SER A 108 13.99 -5.88 -6.70
CA SER A 108 13.65 -7.18 -7.29
C SER A 108 12.20 -7.28 -7.79
N TYR A 109 11.33 -6.30 -7.49
CA TYR A 109 9.90 -6.36 -7.79
C TYR A 109 9.62 -6.66 -9.27
N THR A 110 10.27 -5.95 -10.21
CA THR A 110 10.03 -6.15 -11.65
C THR A 110 10.34 -7.56 -12.12
N PHE A 111 11.34 -8.21 -11.51
CA PHE A 111 11.64 -9.62 -11.80
C PHE A 111 10.47 -10.54 -11.42
N PHE A 112 9.82 -10.32 -10.27
CA PHE A 112 8.66 -11.08 -9.82
C PHE A 112 7.39 -10.69 -10.56
N LYS A 113 7.18 -9.40 -10.88
CA LYS A 113 6.04 -8.91 -11.65
C LYS A 113 5.92 -9.60 -13.00
N LYS A 114 7.05 -9.93 -13.66
CA LYS A 114 7.07 -10.65 -14.94
C LYS A 114 6.51 -12.09 -14.88
N ARG A 115 6.19 -12.60 -13.69
CA ARG A 115 5.67 -13.94 -13.44
C ARG A 115 4.23 -13.87 -12.98
N TRP A 116 3.37 -14.78 -13.46
CA TRP A 116 1.94 -14.78 -13.15
C TRP A 116 1.62 -14.86 -11.66
N TRP A 117 2.47 -15.51 -10.87
CA TRP A 117 2.30 -15.70 -9.42
C TRP A 117 3.02 -14.64 -8.58
N GLY A 118 4.01 -13.93 -9.15
CA GLY A 118 4.99 -13.23 -8.33
C GLY A 118 4.62 -11.81 -7.94
N GLY A 119 3.99 -11.04 -8.82
CA GLY A 119 3.82 -9.61 -8.62
C GLY A 119 3.01 -9.18 -7.39
N PRO A 120 1.75 -9.63 -7.24
CA PRO A 120 0.92 -9.22 -6.11
C PRO A 120 1.53 -9.62 -4.76
N PRO A 121 1.92 -10.89 -4.49
CA PRO A 121 2.50 -11.24 -3.20
C PRO A 121 3.84 -10.54 -2.96
N TRP A 122 4.67 -10.39 -4.02
CA TRP A 122 5.98 -9.75 -3.86
C TRP A 122 5.87 -8.28 -3.50
N ASN A 123 4.95 -7.53 -4.10
CA ASN A 123 4.77 -6.11 -3.78
C ASN A 123 4.07 -5.92 -2.44
N SER A 124 3.18 -6.83 -2.08
CA SER A 124 2.38 -6.72 -0.85
C SER A 124 3.19 -6.92 0.41
N TRP A 125 4.16 -7.84 0.43
CA TRP A 125 5.00 -8.01 1.62
C TRP A 125 5.86 -6.77 1.88
N ILE A 126 6.31 -6.07 0.83
CA ILE A 126 7.07 -4.82 0.98
C ILE A 126 6.23 -3.77 1.72
N VAL A 127 4.97 -3.62 1.34
CA VAL A 127 4.05 -2.68 2.01
C VAL A 127 3.67 -3.17 3.41
N ALA A 128 3.58 -4.48 3.62
CA ALA A 128 3.33 -5.07 4.93
C ALA A 128 4.49 -4.87 5.94
N LEU A 129 5.69 -4.47 5.49
CA LEU A 129 6.77 -4.05 6.39
C LEU A 129 6.51 -2.66 7.01
N LEU A 130 5.70 -1.81 6.39
CA LEU A 130 5.46 -0.45 6.86
C LEU A 130 4.80 -0.40 8.26
N PRO A 131 3.75 -1.17 8.57
CA PRO A 131 3.21 -1.22 9.92
C PRO A 131 4.21 -1.81 10.92
N ILE A 132 5.06 -2.76 10.51
CA ILE A 132 6.12 -3.29 11.37
C ILE A 132 7.10 -2.18 11.75
N MET A 133 7.59 -1.43 10.76
CA MET A 133 8.49 -0.30 10.99
C MET A 133 7.81 0.79 11.83
N GLY A 134 6.52 1.09 11.58
CA GLY A 134 5.74 2.02 12.38
C GLY A 134 5.61 1.61 13.84
N ARG A 135 5.36 0.33 14.12
CA ARG A 135 5.28 -0.21 15.48
C ARG A 135 6.63 -0.19 16.19
N LEU A 136 7.72 -0.47 15.48
CA LEU A 136 9.08 -0.46 16.01
C LEU A 136 9.62 0.95 16.30
N VAL A 137 8.93 2.02 15.98
CA VAL A 137 9.27 3.39 16.44
C VAL A 137 9.32 3.44 17.95
N ASP A 138 8.58 2.58 18.64
CA ASP A 138 8.72 2.32 20.06
C ASP A 138 9.96 1.42 20.32
N LYS A 139 10.93 1.93 21.10
CA LYS A 139 12.18 1.19 21.41
C LYS A 139 11.95 -0.05 22.28
N GLU A 140 10.91 -0.04 23.08
CA GLU A 140 10.59 -1.12 24.03
C GLU A 140 10.00 -2.35 23.32
N TYR A 141 9.59 -2.21 22.05
CA TYR A 141 9.03 -3.31 21.28
C TYR A 141 10.13 -4.21 20.68
N TYR A 142 9.99 -5.52 20.87
CA TYR A 142 10.94 -6.52 20.39
C TYR A 142 10.44 -7.23 19.12
N ILE A 143 11.37 -7.63 18.24
CA ILE A 143 11.03 -8.40 17.03
C ILE A 143 10.38 -9.74 17.39
N SER A 144 10.78 -10.35 18.51
CA SER A 144 10.15 -11.57 19.05
C SER A 144 8.65 -11.42 19.29
N ASP A 145 8.20 -10.20 19.58
CA ASP A 145 6.80 -9.91 19.84
C ASP A 145 5.94 -9.94 18.56
N LEU A 146 6.56 -9.78 17.37
CA LEU A 146 5.89 -9.93 16.08
C LEU A 146 5.42 -11.37 15.84
N VAL A 147 6.16 -12.34 16.39
CA VAL A 147 5.89 -13.78 16.22
C VAL A 147 5.22 -14.37 17.47
N SER A 148 5.12 -13.56 18.52
CA SER A 148 4.51 -13.97 19.79
C SER A 148 3.00 -13.90 19.68
N PHE A 149 2.36 -15.06 19.56
CA PHE A 149 0.91 -15.19 19.74
C PHE A 149 0.47 -15.12 21.22
N LYS A 150 1.37 -14.71 22.11
CA LYS A 150 1.12 -14.58 23.54
C LYS A 150 0.38 -13.27 23.81
N GLY A 151 -0.94 -13.36 23.86
CA GLY A 151 -1.85 -12.26 24.18
C GLY A 151 -2.57 -11.65 22.96
N SER A 152 -3.79 -11.23 23.20
CA SER A 152 -4.72 -10.70 22.19
C SER A 152 -4.14 -9.54 21.38
N TYR A 153 -3.32 -8.69 22.02
CA TYR A 153 -2.75 -7.49 21.41
C TYR A 153 -1.74 -7.78 20.29
N TYR A 154 -0.80 -8.71 20.53
CA TYR A 154 0.19 -9.09 19.52
C TYR A 154 -0.44 -9.84 18.35
N PHE A 155 -1.38 -10.72 18.65
CA PHE A 155 -2.16 -11.42 17.64
C PHE A 155 -2.96 -10.44 16.75
N THR A 156 -3.60 -9.44 17.36
CA THR A 156 -4.33 -8.39 16.63
C THR A 156 -3.40 -7.60 15.71
N PHE A 157 -2.17 -7.30 16.14
CA PHE A 157 -1.18 -6.64 15.29
C PHE A 157 -0.76 -7.52 14.10
N SER A 158 -0.52 -8.81 14.32
CA SER A 158 -0.21 -9.76 13.24
C SER A 158 -1.34 -9.83 12.22
N LEU A 159 -2.59 -9.87 12.67
CA LEU A 159 -3.76 -9.80 11.78
C LEU A 159 -3.80 -8.49 10.98
N ALA A 160 -3.45 -7.36 11.59
CA ALA A 160 -3.39 -6.08 10.89
C ALA A 160 -2.33 -6.07 9.78
N ILE A 161 -1.14 -6.67 10.02
CA ILE A 161 -0.10 -6.82 8.99
C ILE A 161 -0.62 -7.66 7.83
N ILE A 162 -1.29 -8.78 8.11
CA ILE A 162 -1.85 -9.68 7.09
C ILE A 162 -2.99 -9.00 6.34
N ALA A 163 -3.84 -8.21 7.02
CA ALA A 163 -4.89 -7.42 6.39
C ALA A 163 -4.31 -6.39 5.40
N ILE A 164 -3.23 -5.70 5.77
CA ILE A 164 -2.51 -4.77 4.90
C ILE A 164 -1.89 -5.49 3.71
N PHE A 165 -1.31 -6.68 3.91
CA PHE A 165 -0.77 -7.50 2.85
C PHE A 165 -1.84 -7.81 1.79
N PHE A 166 -3.00 -8.35 2.19
CA PHE A 166 -4.08 -8.67 1.25
C PHE A 166 -4.73 -7.43 0.65
N GLY A 167 -4.92 -6.36 1.43
CA GLY A 167 -5.47 -5.11 0.94
C GLY A 167 -4.61 -4.47 -0.14
N TYR A 168 -3.28 -4.53 0.02
CA TYR A 168 -2.37 -4.06 -0.99
C TYR A 168 -2.27 -5.04 -2.18
N ALA A 169 -2.36 -6.35 -1.96
CA ALA A 169 -2.46 -7.35 -3.03
C ALA A 169 -3.69 -7.07 -3.91
N ASN A 170 -4.83 -6.72 -3.32
CA ASN A 170 -6.02 -6.32 -4.05
C ASN A 170 -5.75 -5.12 -4.97
N PHE A 171 -5.06 -4.09 -4.47
CA PHE A 171 -4.67 -2.95 -5.29
C PHE A 171 -3.76 -3.35 -6.47
N VAL A 172 -2.78 -4.21 -6.24
CA VAL A 172 -1.87 -4.67 -7.31
C VAL A 172 -2.61 -5.51 -8.35
N VAL A 173 -3.44 -6.47 -7.92
CA VAL A 173 -4.24 -7.33 -8.81
C VAL A 173 -5.21 -6.50 -9.64
N MET A 174 -5.92 -5.54 -9.00
CA MET A 174 -6.81 -4.62 -9.69
C MET A 174 -6.05 -3.71 -10.67
N GLY A 175 -4.85 -3.26 -10.30
CA GLY A 175 -3.98 -2.44 -11.15
C GLY A 175 -3.54 -3.13 -12.44
N TYR A 176 -3.47 -4.47 -12.47
CA TYR A 176 -3.09 -5.22 -13.66
C TYR A 176 -4.10 -5.13 -14.80
N PHE A 177 -5.37 -4.84 -14.52
CA PHE A 177 -6.39 -4.73 -15.57
C PHE A 177 -6.11 -3.62 -16.60
N LYS A 178 -5.44 -2.56 -16.20
CA LYS A 178 -5.11 -1.45 -17.12
C LYS A 178 -3.87 -1.72 -17.99
N ASP A 179 -3.07 -2.73 -17.63
CA ASP A 179 -1.75 -2.97 -18.22
C ASP A 179 -1.68 -4.26 -19.05
N ILE A 180 -2.80 -5.01 -19.25
CA ILE A 180 -2.82 -6.33 -19.88
C ILE A 180 -2.19 -6.31 -21.28
N SER A 181 -2.59 -5.35 -22.10
CA SER A 181 -2.08 -5.20 -23.48
C SER A 181 -0.60 -4.84 -23.50
N ALA A 182 -0.18 -3.93 -22.60
CA ALA A 182 1.21 -3.50 -22.49
C ALA A 182 2.10 -4.62 -21.95
N ASP A 183 1.67 -5.31 -20.89
CA ASP A 183 2.37 -6.44 -20.30
C ASP A 183 2.55 -7.58 -21.33
N ARG A 184 1.51 -7.88 -22.11
CA ARG A 184 1.58 -8.90 -23.17
C ARG A 184 2.58 -8.54 -24.25
N LYS A 185 2.58 -7.28 -24.72
CA LYS A 185 3.50 -6.80 -25.76
C LYS A 185 4.95 -6.79 -25.31
N THR A 186 5.20 -6.56 -24.04
CA THR A 186 6.56 -6.51 -23.46
C THR A 186 7.03 -7.84 -22.88
N GLY A 187 6.24 -8.90 -23.04
CA GLY A 187 6.60 -10.26 -22.60
C GLY A 187 6.41 -10.50 -21.09
N TYR A 188 5.71 -9.60 -20.38
CA TYR A 188 5.36 -9.83 -18.98
C TYR A 188 4.21 -10.84 -18.91
N ARG A 189 4.42 -11.88 -18.10
CA ARG A 189 3.43 -12.95 -17.91
C ARG A 189 2.67 -12.71 -16.59
N THR A 190 2.05 -11.53 -16.45
CA THR A 190 1.21 -11.22 -15.29
C THR A 190 -0.03 -12.13 -15.25
N PHE A 191 -0.68 -12.23 -14.10
CA PHE A 191 -1.79 -13.16 -13.92
C PHE A 191 -2.88 -12.98 -15.00
N PRO A 192 -3.39 -11.76 -15.31
CA PRO A 192 -4.42 -11.61 -16.33
C PRO A 192 -3.89 -11.84 -17.77
N VAL A 193 -2.60 -11.69 -18.03
CA VAL A 193 -2.02 -12.02 -19.33
C VAL A 193 -2.07 -13.54 -19.58
N VAL A 194 -1.87 -14.34 -18.53
CA VAL A 194 -1.85 -15.81 -18.61
C VAL A 194 -3.24 -16.40 -18.54
N PHE A 195 -4.06 -15.96 -17.59
CA PHE A 195 -5.36 -16.57 -17.27
C PHE A 195 -6.58 -15.77 -17.77
N GLY A 196 -6.36 -14.52 -18.19
CA GLY A 196 -7.42 -13.67 -18.70
C GLY A 196 -8.11 -12.83 -17.65
N TRP A 197 -9.12 -12.08 -18.11
CA TRP A 197 -9.82 -11.06 -17.30
C TRP A 197 -10.60 -11.65 -16.13
N LEU A 198 -11.46 -12.64 -16.38
CA LEU A 198 -12.35 -13.18 -15.35
C LEU A 198 -11.61 -13.85 -14.19
N PRO A 199 -10.62 -14.74 -14.42
CA PRO A 199 -9.81 -15.26 -13.33
C PRO A 199 -9.09 -14.19 -12.51
N ASN A 200 -8.63 -13.10 -13.14
CA ASN A 200 -8.03 -11.99 -12.41
C ASN A 200 -9.06 -11.21 -11.57
N ALA A 201 -10.30 -11.08 -12.05
CA ALA A 201 -11.39 -10.49 -11.26
C ALA A 201 -11.72 -11.34 -10.04
N ILE A 202 -11.83 -12.67 -10.21
CA ILE A 202 -12.05 -13.60 -9.08
C ILE A 202 -10.87 -13.56 -8.10
N TYR A 203 -9.64 -13.47 -8.58
CA TYR A 203 -8.47 -13.30 -7.71
C TYR A 203 -8.57 -12.00 -6.89
N SER A 204 -8.97 -10.89 -7.55
CA SER A 204 -9.24 -9.61 -6.87
C SER A 204 -10.33 -9.73 -5.81
N ASP A 205 -11.43 -10.44 -6.10
CA ASP A 205 -12.53 -10.67 -5.14
C ASP A 205 -12.05 -11.43 -3.90
N LEU A 206 -11.25 -12.49 -4.09
CA LEU A 206 -10.74 -13.32 -2.99
C LEU A 206 -9.83 -12.51 -2.06
N VAL A 207 -8.89 -11.73 -2.61
CA VAL A 207 -8.01 -10.90 -1.77
C VAL A 207 -8.75 -9.72 -1.13
N ALA A 208 -9.78 -9.17 -1.80
CA ALA A 208 -10.67 -8.16 -1.23
C ALA A 208 -11.48 -8.70 -0.04
N LEU A 209 -12.03 -9.90 -0.18
CA LEU A 209 -12.78 -10.58 0.89
C LEU A 209 -11.87 -10.88 2.09
N LEU A 210 -10.67 -11.41 1.86
CA LEU A 210 -9.69 -11.65 2.92
C LEU A 210 -9.33 -10.37 3.66
N THR A 211 -9.12 -9.26 2.92
CA THR A 211 -8.86 -7.95 3.53
C THR A 211 -10.00 -7.50 4.43
N ALA A 212 -11.24 -7.61 3.96
CA ALA A 212 -12.42 -7.24 4.74
C ALA A 212 -12.58 -8.08 6.01
N ILE A 213 -12.47 -9.40 5.89
CA ILE A 213 -12.57 -10.33 7.02
C ILE A 213 -11.48 -10.03 8.05
N LEU A 214 -10.22 -9.93 7.62
CA LEU A 214 -9.09 -9.69 8.53
C LEU A 214 -9.19 -8.31 9.21
N THR A 215 -9.57 -7.27 8.48
CA THR A 215 -9.79 -5.93 9.07
C THR A 215 -10.94 -5.96 10.09
N GLY A 216 -12.03 -6.64 9.79
CA GLY A 216 -13.14 -6.86 10.72
C GLY A 216 -12.68 -7.57 12.01
N PHE A 217 -11.86 -8.62 11.88
CA PHE A 217 -11.27 -9.31 13.04
C PHE A 217 -10.36 -8.40 13.86
N VAL A 218 -9.52 -7.58 13.23
CA VAL A 218 -8.66 -6.59 13.93
C VAL A 218 -9.51 -5.64 14.75
N ILE A 219 -10.60 -5.10 14.19
CA ILE A 219 -11.51 -4.18 14.88
C ILE A 219 -12.20 -4.89 16.05
N PHE A 220 -12.69 -6.11 15.85
CA PHE A 220 -13.35 -6.89 16.88
C PHE A 220 -12.39 -7.24 18.03
N MET A 221 -11.19 -7.74 17.72
CA MET A 221 -10.21 -8.20 18.72
C MET A 221 -9.50 -7.07 19.44
N SER A 222 -9.59 -5.82 18.96
CA SER A 222 -9.00 -4.66 19.64
C SER A 222 -9.58 -4.42 21.04
N GLY A 223 -10.69 -5.08 21.40
CA GLY A 223 -11.38 -4.94 22.68
C GLY A 223 -12.07 -3.58 22.89
N ASN A 224 -11.89 -2.65 21.98
CA ASN A 224 -12.42 -1.29 22.02
C ASN A 224 -13.22 -0.99 20.77
N ILE A 225 -14.37 -1.68 20.59
CA ILE A 225 -15.25 -1.43 19.46
C ILE A 225 -15.75 0.02 19.53
N LYS A 226 -15.25 0.88 18.64
CA LYS A 226 -15.67 2.28 18.53
C LYS A 226 -16.53 2.46 17.28
N ILE A 227 -17.68 3.15 17.45
CA ILE A 227 -18.61 3.43 16.35
C ILE A 227 -17.89 4.05 15.16
N ALA A 228 -16.96 4.99 15.37
CA ALA A 228 -16.21 5.61 14.29
C ALA A 228 -15.40 4.58 13.45
N GLY A 229 -14.75 3.61 14.10
CA GLY A 229 -14.03 2.54 13.40
C GLY A 229 -14.95 1.67 12.55
N ILE A 230 -16.12 1.30 13.09
CA ILE A 230 -17.14 0.53 12.37
C ILE A 230 -17.67 1.31 11.16
N VAL A 231 -17.98 2.60 11.32
CA VAL A 231 -18.49 3.44 10.23
C VAL A 231 -17.45 3.54 9.11
N VAL A 232 -16.19 3.83 9.45
CA VAL A 232 -15.11 3.90 8.44
C VAL A 232 -14.91 2.55 7.75
N PHE A 233 -14.97 1.45 8.50
CA PHE A 233 -14.88 0.09 7.94
C PHE A 233 -16.05 -0.21 7.00
N ALA A 234 -17.28 0.14 7.36
CA ALA A 234 -18.45 -0.07 6.52
C ALA A 234 -18.37 0.73 5.21
N ILE A 235 -17.87 1.97 5.26
CA ILE A 235 -17.61 2.79 4.06
C ILE A 235 -16.55 2.11 3.17
N ALA A 236 -15.43 1.65 3.76
CA ALA A 236 -14.37 0.93 3.04
C ALA A 236 -14.91 -0.32 2.34
N LEU A 237 -15.70 -1.13 3.08
CA LEU A 237 -16.33 -2.34 2.57
C LEU A 237 -17.24 -2.06 1.38
N THR A 238 -18.11 -1.04 1.50
CA THR A 238 -19.04 -0.64 0.43
C THR A 238 -18.28 -0.20 -0.83
N ILE A 239 -17.27 0.65 -0.68
CA ILE A 239 -16.47 1.15 -1.82
C ILE A 239 -15.73 -0.02 -2.49
N ASN A 240 -15.13 -0.93 -1.70
CA ASN A 240 -14.41 -2.07 -2.24
C ASN A 240 -15.35 -3.03 -2.97
N PHE A 241 -16.47 -3.40 -2.34
CA PHE A 241 -17.48 -4.26 -2.95
C PHE A 241 -17.98 -3.69 -4.29
N TYR A 242 -18.25 -2.38 -4.33
CA TYR A 242 -18.71 -1.74 -5.57
C TYR A 242 -17.59 -1.74 -6.64
N ALA A 243 -16.32 -1.58 -6.27
CA ALA A 243 -15.20 -1.70 -7.20
C ALA A 243 -15.07 -3.11 -7.78
N GLN A 244 -15.18 -4.16 -6.93
CA GLN A 244 -15.19 -5.55 -7.37
C GLN A 244 -16.38 -5.83 -8.31
N PHE A 245 -17.58 -5.43 -7.93
CA PHE A 245 -18.77 -5.58 -8.79
C PHE A 245 -18.58 -4.93 -10.16
N LYS A 246 -18.00 -3.72 -10.20
CA LYS A 246 -17.79 -2.98 -11.47
C LYS A 246 -16.75 -3.63 -12.36
N ILE A 247 -15.65 -4.21 -11.83
CA ILE A 247 -14.64 -4.84 -12.68
C ILE A 247 -15.16 -6.07 -13.42
N HIS A 248 -16.17 -6.77 -12.89
CA HIS A 248 -16.85 -7.85 -13.59
C HIS A 248 -17.69 -7.38 -14.78
N GLN A 249 -18.15 -6.13 -14.76
CA GLN A 249 -18.96 -5.55 -15.84
C GLN A 249 -18.11 -4.93 -16.96
N ILE A 250 -16.83 -4.61 -16.65
CA ILE A 250 -15.90 -4.00 -17.59
C ILE A 250 -15.12 -5.09 -18.34
N ARG A 251 -14.82 -4.84 -19.64
CA ARG A 251 -13.95 -5.70 -20.46
C ARG A 251 -12.96 -4.86 -21.28
N ASP A 252 -12.75 -3.61 -20.85
CA ASP A 252 -11.95 -2.60 -21.54
C ASP A 252 -10.93 -2.00 -20.58
N GLU A 253 -9.64 -2.15 -20.89
CA GLU A 253 -8.53 -1.65 -20.08
C GLU A 253 -8.65 -0.14 -19.81
N SER A 254 -9.13 0.63 -20.78
CA SER A 254 -9.28 2.09 -20.67
C SER A 254 -10.33 2.54 -19.65
N LYS A 255 -11.26 1.65 -19.28
CA LYS A 255 -12.35 1.91 -18.33
C LYS A 255 -12.04 1.45 -16.89
N THR A 256 -10.89 0.83 -16.66
CA THR A 256 -10.53 0.24 -15.35
C THR A 256 -10.10 1.25 -14.30
N TYR A 257 -9.84 2.48 -14.70
CA TYR A 257 -9.41 3.55 -13.82
C TYR A 257 -10.27 3.69 -12.55
N TRP A 258 -11.59 3.70 -12.73
CA TRP A 258 -12.52 3.93 -11.62
C TRP A 258 -12.50 2.78 -10.57
N PRO A 259 -12.60 1.49 -10.94
CA PRO A 259 -12.44 0.40 -9.96
C PRO A 259 -11.08 0.43 -9.27
N ILE A 260 -9.98 0.68 -10.00
CA ILE A 260 -8.64 0.74 -9.41
C ILE A 260 -8.55 1.84 -8.33
N THR A 261 -9.02 3.06 -8.63
CA THR A 261 -9.02 4.16 -7.65
C THR A 261 -9.88 3.86 -6.42
N ASN A 262 -11.00 3.16 -6.58
CA ASN A 262 -11.83 2.80 -5.44
C ASN A 262 -11.22 1.71 -4.56
N VAL A 263 -10.44 0.80 -5.13
CA VAL A 263 -9.65 -0.15 -4.32
C VAL A 263 -8.59 0.59 -3.51
N VAL A 264 -7.94 1.63 -4.07
CA VAL A 264 -7.01 2.48 -3.31
C VAL A 264 -7.73 3.22 -2.17
N ARG A 265 -8.91 3.80 -2.44
CA ARG A 265 -9.77 4.42 -1.42
C ARG A 265 -10.09 3.47 -0.29
N ALA A 266 -10.56 2.27 -0.67
CA ALA A 266 -10.92 1.24 0.29
C ALA A 266 -9.73 0.81 1.14
N PHE A 267 -8.55 0.61 0.54
CA PHE A 267 -7.32 0.26 1.25
C PHE A 267 -6.98 1.31 2.34
N ILE A 268 -6.98 2.60 1.96
CA ILE A 268 -6.71 3.70 2.90
C ILE A 268 -7.76 3.71 4.02
N LEU A 269 -9.05 3.55 3.69
CA LEU A 269 -10.13 3.53 4.66
C LEU A 269 -10.07 2.31 5.58
N TYR A 270 -9.69 1.12 5.11
CA TYR A 270 -9.44 -0.05 5.96
C TYR A 270 -8.34 0.23 6.97
N CYS A 271 -7.23 0.83 6.53
CA CYS A 271 -6.17 1.26 7.44
C CYS A 271 -6.67 2.30 8.45
N MET A 272 -7.43 3.31 8.01
CA MET A 272 -8.00 4.32 8.91
C MET A 272 -9.02 3.73 9.89
N ALA A 273 -9.81 2.74 9.49
CA ALA A 273 -10.72 2.04 10.40
C ALA A 273 -9.97 1.39 11.57
N ILE A 274 -8.84 0.73 11.28
CA ILE A 274 -7.96 0.18 12.33
C ILE A 274 -7.39 1.31 13.20
N VAL A 275 -6.86 2.37 12.58
CA VAL A 275 -6.25 3.51 13.29
C VAL A 275 -7.23 4.16 14.25
N VAL A 276 -8.45 4.50 13.81
CA VAL A 276 -9.43 5.18 14.68
C VAL A 276 -10.04 4.25 15.73
N THR A 277 -10.04 2.94 15.50
CA THR A 277 -10.43 1.95 16.50
C THR A 277 -9.42 1.91 17.64
N LEU A 278 -8.12 1.88 17.32
CA LEU A 278 -7.04 1.83 18.31
C LEU A 278 -6.80 3.19 18.98
N LYS A 279 -6.90 4.28 18.22
CA LYS A 279 -6.64 5.66 18.66
C LYS A 279 -7.82 6.57 18.31
N PRO A 280 -8.95 6.51 19.03
CA PRO A 280 -10.15 7.30 18.70
C PRO A 280 -9.90 8.81 18.65
N LYS A 281 -8.94 9.31 19.42
CA LYS A 281 -8.53 10.72 19.39
C LYS A 281 -7.91 11.16 18.07
N TRP A 282 -7.50 10.21 17.21
CA TRP A 282 -6.94 10.49 15.88
C TRP A 282 -8.00 10.57 14.78
N LEU A 283 -9.30 10.52 15.12
CA LEU A 283 -10.38 10.60 14.13
C LEU A 283 -10.27 11.83 13.23
N ILE A 284 -10.06 13.02 13.81
CA ILE A 284 -9.91 14.27 13.04
C ILE A 284 -8.69 14.18 12.11
N LEU A 285 -7.58 13.65 12.60
CA LEU A 285 -6.37 13.42 11.79
C LEU A 285 -6.64 12.46 10.63
N ALA A 286 -7.37 11.37 10.88
CA ALA A 286 -7.74 10.40 9.85
C ALA A 286 -8.64 11.01 8.77
N VAL A 287 -9.60 11.86 9.16
CA VAL A 287 -10.46 12.59 8.22
C VAL A 287 -9.64 13.56 7.37
N ILE A 288 -8.78 14.38 7.99
CA ILE A 288 -7.89 15.32 7.26
C ILE A 288 -7.00 14.54 6.29
N PHE A 289 -6.39 13.44 6.74
CA PHE A 289 -5.55 12.58 5.93
C PHE A 289 -6.29 12.07 4.68
N TYR A 290 -7.53 11.59 4.86
CA TYR A 290 -8.33 11.10 3.75
C TYR A 290 -8.77 12.23 2.79
N LEU A 291 -9.14 13.39 3.30
CA LEU A 291 -9.48 14.55 2.48
C LEU A 291 -8.29 15.05 1.66
N LEU A 292 -7.09 15.08 2.24
CA LEU A 292 -5.86 15.42 1.52
C LEU A 292 -5.53 14.38 0.45
N PHE A 293 -5.76 13.10 0.70
CA PHE A 293 -5.67 12.07 -0.33
C PHE A 293 -6.62 12.34 -1.50
N GLU A 294 -7.91 12.58 -1.23
CA GLU A 294 -8.89 12.87 -2.30
C GLU A 294 -8.53 14.14 -3.07
N LEU A 295 -8.05 15.18 -2.39
CA LEU A 295 -7.59 16.40 -3.03
C LEU A 295 -6.42 16.12 -3.99
N THR A 296 -5.39 15.41 -3.53
CA THR A 296 -4.23 15.07 -4.38
C THR A 296 -4.61 14.13 -5.53
N LEU A 297 -5.56 13.23 -5.31
CA LEU A 297 -6.11 12.36 -6.35
C LEU A 297 -6.88 13.17 -7.40
N LYS A 298 -7.64 14.19 -6.98
CA LYS A 298 -8.38 15.08 -7.89
C LYS A 298 -7.43 15.97 -8.71
N LEU A 299 -6.35 16.44 -8.10
CA LEU A 299 -5.37 17.36 -8.71
C LEU A 299 -4.34 16.65 -9.61
N ARG A 300 -4.40 15.29 -9.76
CA ARG A 300 -3.45 14.62 -10.64
C ARG A 300 -3.61 15.09 -12.10
N PRO A 301 -2.48 15.24 -12.84
CA PRO A 301 -2.49 15.77 -14.20
C PRO A 301 -3.18 14.85 -15.20
N GLU A 302 -3.09 13.53 -15.00
CA GLU A 302 -3.66 12.53 -15.91
C GLU A 302 -4.66 11.64 -15.17
N LYS A 303 -5.92 11.63 -15.64
CA LYS A 303 -7.00 10.85 -15.00
C LYS A 303 -6.74 9.34 -15.00
N MET A 304 -6.05 8.83 -16.02
CA MET A 304 -5.68 7.40 -16.15
C MET A 304 -4.47 7.02 -15.29
N GLN A 305 -3.81 7.96 -14.62
CA GLN A 305 -2.69 7.72 -13.74
C GLN A 305 -3.17 7.13 -12.41
N VAL A 306 -3.09 5.83 -12.27
CA VAL A 306 -3.35 5.12 -11.01
C VAL A 306 -2.19 4.20 -10.70
#